data_befda991b27159df1fb4cf31c7578e2c
#
_entry.id   befda991b27159df1fb4cf31c7578e2c
#
_cell.length_a   1.000
_cell.length_b   1.000
_cell.length_c   1.000
_cell.angle_alpha   90.00
_cell.angle_beta   90.00
_cell.angle_gamma   90.00
#
_symmetry.space_group_name_H-M   'P 1'
#
loop_
_entity.id
_entity.type
_entity.pdbx_description
1 polymer ?
#
loop_
_entity_poly.entity_id
_entity_poly.type
_entity_poly.pdbx_seq_one_letter_code
_entity_poly.pdbx_strand_id
1 'polypeptide(L)'
;QACLSVNTSERYKVGERILIQRPSTKEWIQTLKTDHFGGGVTALGWKPNQRDITWERTITQITAKGICLDIPLTTAPDSTYGAGTVAKFQWNGRISQIGIENLSLESSYDTKNPKDENHRWMAIGLENVSDAWVRQVDFKHFAGSVVYVQASARCVTVEDCISTQPISEIGGQRRYTFFTNGQQTLFQRIYAEEGYHDFAVGYCAAGPNAFVQCESKLPYSFSGTVDSWASGVLFDIVNVDGNALRFSNCVKFLFHFAVLVKKFLL
;
A
#
# COMPACT_ATOMS: atom_id res chain seq x y z
N GLN A 1 -1.73 15.97 -13.24
CA GLN A 1 -2.99 16.63 -13.58
C GLN A 1 -4.15 15.86 -12.95
N ALA A 2 -5.02 16.57 -12.22
CA ALA A 2 -6.14 15.95 -11.50
C ALA A 2 -7.41 15.77 -12.39
N CYS A 3 -7.34 16.04 -13.70
CA CYS A 3 -8.49 15.94 -14.58
C CYS A 3 -8.29 14.84 -15.64
N LEU A 4 -9.36 14.13 -15.93
CA LEU A 4 -9.43 13.03 -16.88
C LEU A 4 -10.34 13.41 -18.05
N SER A 5 -9.92 13.08 -19.26
CA SER A 5 -10.81 13.08 -20.41
C SER A 5 -11.73 11.86 -20.37
N VAL A 6 -13.02 12.06 -20.44
CA VAL A 6 -14.03 10.98 -20.44
C VAL A 6 -15.04 11.21 -21.56
N ASN A 7 -15.50 10.13 -22.18
CA ASN A 7 -16.39 10.21 -23.34
C ASN A 7 -17.81 10.68 -23.02
N THR A 8 -18.22 10.63 -21.76
CA THR A 8 -19.62 10.89 -21.33
C THR A 8 -19.63 11.66 -20.01
N SER A 9 -18.97 12.83 -19.99
CA SER A 9 -18.87 13.67 -18.77
C SER A 9 -20.22 14.11 -18.23
N GLU A 10 -21.23 14.25 -19.09
CA GLU A 10 -22.62 14.63 -18.76
C GLU A 10 -23.34 13.60 -17.87
N ARG A 11 -22.84 12.39 -17.77
CA ARG A 11 -23.41 11.34 -16.88
C ARG A 11 -23.04 11.51 -15.42
N TYR A 12 -22.08 12.38 -15.11
CA TYR A 12 -21.54 12.57 -13.78
C TYR A 12 -21.98 13.89 -13.17
N LYS A 13 -21.90 13.98 -11.84
CA LYS A 13 -22.15 15.21 -11.08
C LYS A 13 -20.99 15.54 -10.17
N VAL A 14 -20.77 16.80 -9.88
CA VAL A 14 -19.82 17.24 -8.84
C VAL A 14 -20.27 16.67 -7.51
N GLY A 15 -19.32 16.17 -6.73
CA GLY A 15 -19.56 15.48 -5.47
C GLY A 15 -19.81 13.97 -5.60
N GLU A 16 -20.03 13.45 -6.81
CA GLU A 16 -20.17 11.98 -6.97
C GLU A 16 -18.85 11.25 -6.73
N ARG A 17 -18.95 10.11 -6.04
CA ARG A 17 -17.86 9.15 -5.95
C ARG A 17 -17.82 8.26 -7.19
N ILE A 18 -16.63 8.02 -7.66
CA ILE A 18 -16.35 7.18 -8.82
C ILE A 18 -15.22 6.21 -8.54
N LEU A 19 -15.29 5.10 -9.22
CA LEU A 19 -14.21 4.13 -9.32
C LEU A 19 -13.54 4.28 -10.69
N ILE A 20 -12.24 4.45 -10.69
CA ILE A 20 -11.43 4.55 -11.90
C ILE A 20 -10.54 3.32 -11.93
N GLN A 21 -10.64 2.52 -12.97
CA GLN A 21 -9.82 1.32 -13.12
C GLN A 21 -8.92 1.45 -14.35
N ARG A 22 -7.65 1.19 -14.13
CA ARG A 22 -6.65 1.01 -15.19
C ARG A 22 -6.38 -0.49 -15.34
N PRO A 23 -6.63 -1.08 -16.52
CA PRO A 23 -6.40 -2.50 -16.73
C PRO A 23 -4.90 -2.81 -16.81
N SER A 24 -4.52 -3.99 -16.39
CA SER A 24 -3.21 -4.58 -16.64
C SER A 24 -3.25 -5.35 -17.95
N THR A 25 -3.08 -4.64 -19.06
CA THR A 25 -3.14 -5.25 -20.41
C THR A 25 -1.88 -6.06 -20.71
N LYS A 26 -1.97 -6.92 -21.72
CA LYS A 26 -0.83 -7.71 -22.20
C LYS A 26 0.33 -6.80 -22.64
N GLU A 27 0.03 -5.74 -23.37
CA GLU A 27 0.99 -4.76 -23.88
C GLU A 27 1.72 -4.06 -22.75
N TRP A 28 1.00 -3.65 -21.70
CA TRP A 28 1.58 -3.03 -20.51
C TRP A 28 2.51 -4.00 -19.77
N ILE A 29 2.06 -5.23 -19.55
CA ILE A 29 2.83 -6.29 -18.87
C ILE A 29 4.12 -6.59 -19.65
N GLN A 30 4.04 -6.71 -20.97
CA GLN A 30 5.20 -6.94 -21.83
C GLN A 30 6.17 -5.76 -21.84
N THR A 31 5.67 -4.53 -21.86
CA THR A 31 6.51 -3.32 -21.77
C THR A 31 7.28 -3.27 -20.46
N LEU A 32 6.66 -3.66 -19.36
CA LEU A 32 7.31 -3.77 -18.04
C LEU A 32 8.22 -5.00 -17.91
N LYS A 33 8.18 -5.94 -18.86
CA LYS A 33 8.87 -7.22 -18.79
C LYS A 33 8.53 -8.02 -17.54
N THR A 34 7.27 -7.94 -17.13
CA THR A 34 6.73 -8.64 -15.94
C THR A 34 5.89 -9.86 -16.31
N ASP A 35 5.85 -10.24 -17.58
CA ASP A 35 5.24 -11.45 -18.10
C ASP A 35 6.02 -12.72 -17.73
N HIS A 36 7.29 -12.58 -17.37
CA HIS A 36 8.13 -13.67 -16.92
C HIS A 36 9.22 -13.17 -15.96
N PHE A 37 9.22 -13.61 -14.71
CA PHE A 37 10.26 -13.36 -13.72
C PHE A 37 10.39 -14.51 -12.73
N GLY A 38 11.52 -14.59 -12.03
CA GLY A 38 11.91 -15.75 -11.25
C GLY A 38 12.59 -16.80 -12.10
N GLY A 39 12.83 -17.97 -11.57
CA GLY A 39 13.55 -19.06 -12.24
C GLY A 39 13.02 -20.44 -11.85
N GLY A 40 13.21 -21.40 -12.74
CA GLY A 40 12.81 -22.79 -12.51
C GLY A 40 11.30 -22.95 -12.26
N VAL A 41 10.97 -23.75 -11.26
CA VAL A 41 9.56 -23.99 -10.89
C VAL A 41 8.84 -22.79 -10.28
N THR A 42 9.58 -21.75 -9.91
CA THR A 42 9.04 -20.51 -9.35
C THR A 42 8.94 -19.40 -10.39
N ALA A 43 9.10 -19.73 -11.67
CA ALA A 43 8.91 -18.75 -12.73
C ALA A 43 7.48 -18.23 -12.73
N LEU A 44 7.34 -17.01 -12.29
CA LEU A 44 6.08 -16.29 -12.18
C LEU A 44 6.02 -15.23 -13.28
N GLY A 45 4.85 -14.91 -13.69
CA GLY A 45 4.61 -13.80 -14.61
C GLY A 45 3.25 -13.22 -14.37
N TRP A 46 3.13 -11.92 -14.59
CA TRP A 46 1.82 -11.29 -14.54
C TRP A 46 1.00 -11.70 -15.76
N LYS A 47 -0.28 -11.90 -15.52
CA LYS A 47 -1.26 -12.17 -16.58
C LYS A 47 -2.20 -10.98 -16.72
N PRO A 48 -2.74 -10.72 -17.92
CA PRO A 48 -3.71 -9.66 -18.13
C PRO A 48 -4.87 -9.71 -17.12
N ASN A 49 -5.31 -8.55 -16.69
CA ASN A 49 -6.40 -8.34 -15.71
C ASN A 49 -6.16 -8.91 -14.30
N GLN A 50 -4.92 -9.25 -13.96
CA GLN A 50 -4.57 -9.72 -12.61
C GLN A 50 -3.88 -8.64 -11.74
N ARG A 51 -3.48 -7.54 -12.35
CA ARG A 51 -2.75 -6.45 -11.70
C ARG A 51 -3.37 -5.10 -12.05
N ASP A 52 -4.68 -5.05 -12.14
CA ASP A 52 -5.43 -3.84 -12.37
C ASP A 52 -5.28 -2.89 -11.18
N ILE A 53 -5.25 -1.59 -11.48
CA ILE A 53 -5.19 -0.56 -10.45
C ILE A 53 -6.53 0.15 -10.39
N THR A 54 -7.06 0.27 -9.19
CA THR A 54 -8.38 0.86 -8.98
C THR A 54 -8.30 2.01 -7.98
N TRP A 55 -8.69 3.21 -8.41
CA TRP A 55 -8.76 4.40 -7.56
C TRP A 55 -10.20 4.76 -7.26
N GLU A 56 -10.49 5.03 -6.00
CA GLU A 56 -11.72 5.68 -5.57
C GLU A 56 -11.47 7.19 -5.46
N ARG A 57 -12.27 7.99 -6.16
CA ARG A 57 -12.11 9.46 -6.23
C ARG A 57 -13.48 10.15 -6.16
N THR A 58 -13.45 11.42 -5.79
CA THR A 58 -14.64 12.29 -5.82
C THR A 58 -14.47 13.31 -6.94
N ILE A 59 -15.51 13.56 -7.71
CA ILE A 59 -15.52 14.57 -8.76
C ILE A 59 -15.63 15.95 -8.13
N THR A 60 -14.67 16.80 -8.39
CA THR A 60 -14.65 18.20 -7.90
C THR A 60 -15.10 19.23 -8.94
N GLN A 61 -14.95 18.89 -10.24
CA GLN A 61 -15.37 19.75 -11.33
C GLN A 61 -15.68 18.94 -12.59
N ILE A 62 -16.64 19.40 -13.36
CA ILE A 62 -16.94 18.89 -14.71
C ILE A 62 -16.61 19.98 -15.71
N THR A 63 -15.90 19.62 -16.77
CA THR A 63 -15.49 20.52 -17.85
C THR A 63 -15.95 19.96 -19.19
N ALA A 64 -15.89 20.77 -20.24
CA ALA A 64 -16.19 20.33 -21.61
C ALA A 64 -15.27 19.17 -22.07
N LYS A 65 -14.10 19.00 -21.44
CA LYS A 65 -13.11 17.98 -21.80
C LYS A 65 -13.10 16.76 -20.88
N GLY A 66 -13.90 16.78 -19.81
CA GLY A 66 -13.93 15.64 -18.86
C GLY A 66 -14.22 16.05 -17.42
N ILE A 67 -13.72 15.26 -16.49
CA ILE A 67 -13.96 15.39 -15.05
C ILE A 67 -12.65 15.65 -14.30
N CYS A 68 -12.70 16.48 -13.26
CA CYS A 68 -11.57 16.71 -12.35
C CYS A 68 -11.84 16.05 -10.99
N LEU A 69 -10.80 15.55 -10.38
CA LEU A 69 -10.80 14.71 -9.20
C LEU A 69 -10.30 15.47 -7.97
N ASP A 70 -10.73 15.05 -6.80
CA ASP A 70 -10.24 15.50 -5.50
C ASP A 70 -8.73 15.25 -5.33
N ILE A 71 -8.27 14.08 -5.77
CA ILE A 71 -6.86 13.68 -5.70
C ILE A 71 -6.42 13.13 -7.05
N PRO A 72 -5.23 13.52 -7.56
CA PRO A 72 -4.70 13.01 -8.82
C PRO A 72 -4.58 11.48 -8.84
N LEU A 73 -4.66 10.89 -10.02
CA LEU A 73 -4.25 9.51 -10.22
C LEU A 73 -2.73 9.41 -10.14
N THR A 74 -2.26 8.34 -9.54
CA THR A 74 -0.84 8.07 -9.31
C THR A 74 -0.16 7.38 -10.49
N THR A 75 -0.94 6.91 -11.47
CA THR A 75 -0.48 6.35 -12.74
C THR A 75 -1.41 6.82 -13.85
N ALA A 76 -0.88 7.19 -14.99
CA ALA A 76 -1.68 7.63 -16.12
C ALA A 76 -2.50 6.47 -16.72
N PRO A 77 -3.80 6.65 -16.98
CA PRO A 77 -4.59 5.75 -17.81
C PRO A 77 -4.26 6.00 -19.28
N ASP A 78 -3.14 5.47 -19.75
CA ASP A 78 -2.62 5.64 -21.09
C ASP A 78 -3.39 4.77 -22.09
N SER A 79 -3.86 5.38 -23.19
CA SER A 79 -4.59 4.67 -24.24
C SER A 79 -3.78 3.58 -24.93
N THR A 80 -2.46 3.73 -25.00
CA THR A 80 -1.53 2.70 -25.52
C THR A 80 -1.64 1.39 -24.72
N TYR A 81 -2.01 1.48 -23.44
CA TYR A 81 -2.11 0.34 -22.54
C TYR A 81 -3.54 0.09 -22.06
N GLY A 82 -4.53 0.38 -22.90
CA GLY A 82 -5.93 0.08 -22.64
C GLY A 82 -6.71 1.19 -21.92
N ALA A 83 -6.13 2.40 -21.81
CA ALA A 83 -6.77 3.55 -21.16
C ALA A 83 -7.24 3.22 -19.72
N GLY A 84 -8.50 3.46 -19.45
CA GLY A 84 -9.16 3.15 -18.18
C GLY A 84 -10.66 3.23 -18.29
N THR A 85 -11.34 2.76 -17.27
CA THR A 85 -12.80 2.88 -17.15
C THR A 85 -13.16 3.73 -15.95
N VAL A 86 -14.29 4.40 -16.02
CA VAL A 86 -14.86 5.21 -14.94
C VAL A 86 -16.28 4.74 -14.68
N ALA A 87 -16.60 4.41 -13.44
CA ALA A 87 -17.91 3.99 -13.01
C ALA A 87 -18.36 4.77 -11.78
N LYS A 88 -19.67 5.03 -11.63
CA LYS A 88 -20.22 5.53 -10.38
C LYS A 88 -20.03 4.48 -9.28
N PHE A 89 -19.72 4.94 -8.09
CA PHE A 89 -19.38 4.06 -6.99
C PHE A 89 -20.13 4.43 -5.71
N GLN A 90 -20.73 3.43 -5.09
CA GLN A 90 -21.33 3.52 -3.78
C GLN A 90 -20.98 2.25 -2.98
N TRP A 91 -20.63 2.43 -1.74
CA TRP A 91 -20.34 1.31 -0.84
C TRP A 91 -21.08 1.48 0.48
N ASN A 92 -22.26 0.92 0.56
CA ASN A 92 -23.15 1.08 1.72
C ASN A 92 -22.68 0.33 2.98
N GLY A 93 -21.80 -0.65 2.83
CA GLY A 93 -21.25 -1.44 3.95
C GLY A 93 -19.96 -0.90 4.54
N ARG A 94 -19.41 0.22 4.03
CA ARG A 94 -18.18 0.80 4.55
C ARG A 94 -18.46 1.64 5.79
N ILE A 95 -17.76 1.35 6.87
CA ILE A 95 -17.79 2.17 8.09
C ILE A 95 -16.76 3.29 8.00
N SER A 96 -16.99 4.39 8.71
CA SER A 96 -16.11 5.56 8.70
C SER A 96 -16.03 6.24 10.05
N GLN A 97 -15.04 7.13 10.19
CA GLN A 97 -14.80 7.91 11.41
C GLN A 97 -14.59 7.03 12.63
N ILE A 98 -13.71 6.03 12.50
CA ILE A 98 -13.36 5.09 13.57
C ILE A 98 -11.86 5.20 13.89
N GLY A 99 -11.53 5.03 15.16
CA GLY A 99 -10.15 5.04 15.62
C GLY A 99 -9.87 3.99 16.69
N ILE A 100 -8.60 3.59 16.72
CA ILE A 100 -8.02 2.74 17.75
C ILE A 100 -6.83 3.50 18.31
N GLU A 101 -6.86 3.78 19.62
CA GLU A 101 -5.82 4.62 20.19
C GLU A 101 -5.55 4.34 21.67
N ASN A 102 -4.32 4.69 22.12
CA ASN A 102 -3.88 4.60 23.51
C ASN A 102 -3.98 3.18 24.08
N LEU A 103 -3.45 2.20 23.36
CA LEU A 103 -3.47 0.79 23.72
C LEU A 103 -2.08 0.16 23.73
N SER A 104 -1.92 -0.89 24.53
CA SER A 104 -0.84 -1.86 24.38
C SER A 104 -1.43 -3.21 24.02
N LEU A 105 -1.01 -3.78 22.88
CA LEU A 105 -1.46 -5.05 22.35
C LEU A 105 -0.30 -6.05 22.36
N GLU A 106 -0.47 -7.14 23.05
CA GLU A 106 0.55 -8.18 23.15
C GLU A 106 -0.05 -9.54 22.77
N SER A 107 0.61 -10.26 21.86
CA SER A 107 0.24 -11.64 21.52
C SER A 107 0.93 -12.62 22.46
N SER A 108 0.18 -13.48 23.11
CA SER A 108 0.75 -14.62 23.82
C SER A 108 1.27 -15.67 22.83
N TYR A 109 2.39 -16.29 23.15
CA TYR A 109 3.03 -17.32 22.33
C TYR A 109 3.68 -18.39 23.22
N ASP A 110 4.10 -19.53 22.67
CA ASP A 110 4.90 -20.54 23.41
C ASP A 110 6.33 -20.03 23.60
N THR A 111 6.67 -19.60 24.80
CA THR A 111 7.99 -19.05 25.15
C THR A 111 9.14 -20.07 25.01
N LYS A 112 8.85 -21.36 24.85
CA LYS A 112 9.84 -22.39 24.56
C LYS A 112 10.16 -22.49 23.06
N ASN A 113 9.32 -21.89 22.21
CA ASN A 113 9.50 -21.86 20.78
C ASN A 113 9.68 -20.41 20.28
N PRO A 114 10.91 -19.92 20.04
CA PRO A 114 11.16 -18.56 19.59
C PRO A 114 10.63 -18.28 18.18
N LYS A 115 10.15 -19.30 17.48
CA LYS A 115 9.57 -19.25 16.14
C LYS A 115 8.12 -19.75 16.13
N ASP A 116 7.43 -19.63 17.26
CA ASP A 116 6.02 -19.99 17.33
C ASP A 116 5.20 -19.21 16.32
N GLU A 117 4.30 -19.88 15.66
CA GLU A 117 3.32 -19.28 14.71
C GLU A 117 1.88 -19.67 15.07
N ASN A 118 1.69 -20.41 16.18
CA ASN A 118 0.37 -20.79 16.69
C ASN A 118 -0.24 -19.73 17.61
N HIS A 119 0.00 -18.44 17.27
CA HIS A 119 -0.50 -17.30 18.00
C HIS A 119 -1.01 -16.20 17.04
N ARG A 120 -1.25 -14.99 17.52
CA ARG A 120 -1.83 -13.93 16.68
C ARG A 120 -0.83 -13.42 15.63
N TRP A 121 -1.21 -13.55 14.37
CA TRP A 121 -0.42 -13.05 13.26
C TRP A 121 -0.60 -11.55 13.07
N MET A 122 -1.83 -11.07 13.20
CA MET A 122 -2.16 -9.66 12.98
C MET A 122 -2.78 -9.07 14.23
N ALA A 123 -2.43 -7.81 14.53
CA ALA A 123 -3.05 -7.09 15.63
C ALA A 123 -4.27 -6.31 15.15
N ILE A 124 -4.12 -5.45 14.15
CA ILE A 124 -5.17 -4.60 13.61
C ILE A 124 -5.24 -4.79 12.10
N GLY A 125 -6.38 -5.28 11.62
CA GLY A 125 -6.74 -5.31 10.20
C GLY A 125 -7.79 -4.25 9.90
N LEU A 126 -7.54 -3.38 8.92
CA LEU A 126 -8.46 -2.34 8.48
C LEU A 126 -8.99 -2.71 7.10
N GLU A 127 -10.22 -3.16 7.05
CA GLU A 127 -10.92 -3.58 5.86
C GLU A 127 -12.31 -2.95 5.81
N ASN A 128 -12.76 -2.54 4.63
CA ASN A 128 -14.06 -1.89 4.44
C ASN A 128 -14.27 -0.64 5.31
N VAL A 129 -13.22 0.15 5.47
CA VAL A 129 -13.22 1.37 6.27
C VAL A 129 -12.79 2.59 5.46
N SER A 130 -13.24 3.76 5.88
CA SER A 130 -12.72 5.06 5.42
C SER A 130 -12.59 6.02 6.59
N ASP A 131 -11.70 7.01 6.46
CA ASP A 131 -11.53 8.05 7.46
C ASP A 131 -11.29 7.45 8.85
N ALA A 132 -10.29 6.55 8.94
CA ALA A 132 -9.95 5.80 10.13
C ALA A 132 -8.53 6.13 10.63
N TRP A 133 -8.26 5.84 11.91
CA TRP A 133 -6.91 6.03 12.45
C TRP A 133 -6.52 4.96 13.46
N VAL A 134 -5.19 4.76 13.56
CA VAL A 134 -4.54 3.98 14.62
C VAL A 134 -3.43 4.88 15.18
N ARG A 135 -3.47 5.21 16.47
CA ARG A 135 -2.48 6.09 17.07
C ARG A 135 -2.11 5.71 18.49
N GLN A 136 -0.84 5.95 18.84
CA GLN A 136 -0.33 5.71 20.21
C GLN A 136 -0.63 4.27 20.66
N VAL A 137 -0.26 3.29 19.79
CA VAL A 137 -0.44 1.86 20.09
C VAL A 137 0.92 1.16 20.08
N ASP A 138 1.18 0.43 21.16
CA ASP A 138 2.35 -0.44 21.29
C ASP A 138 1.97 -1.87 20.96
N PHE A 139 2.76 -2.52 20.11
CA PHE A 139 2.55 -3.89 19.65
C PHE A 139 3.72 -4.77 20.04
N LYS A 140 3.45 -5.99 20.55
CA LYS A 140 4.47 -6.99 20.86
C LYS A 140 4.09 -8.40 20.41
N HIS A 141 5.07 -9.12 19.93
CA HIS A 141 5.03 -10.57 19.64
C HIS A 141 4.12 -10.98 18.48
N PHE A 142 3.67 -10.09 17.62
CA PHE A 142 2.87 -10.47 16.46
C PHE A 142 3.72 -11.11 15.34
N ALA A 143 3.23 -12.18 14.73
CA ALA A 143 3.96 -12.94 13.73
C ALA A 143 3.98 -12.29 12.34
N GLY A 144 2.95 -11.57 11.98
CA GLY A 144 2.74 -10.96 10.67
C GLY A 144 2.75 -9.44 10.71
N SER A 145 1.61 -8.82 10.42
CA SER A 145 1.46 -7.36 10.44
C SER A 145 0.80 -6.88 11.73
N VAL A 146 1.37 -5.85 12.35
CA VAL A 146 0.71 -5.22 13.50
C VAL A 146 -0.38 -4.25 13.06
N VAL A 147 -0.19 -3.57 11.91
CA VAL A 147 -1.26 -2.84 11.23
C VAL A 147 -1.25 -3.19 9.75
N TYR A 148 -2.36 -3.74 9.29
CA TYR A 148 -2.58 -4.04 7.89
C TYR A 148 -3.78 -3.25 7.35
N VAL A 149 -3.49 -2.29 6.47
CA VAL A 149 -4.53 -1.51 5.76
C VAL A 149 -4.80 -2.17 4.43
N GLN A 150 -5.96 -2.82 4.29
CA GLN A 150 -6.33 -3.60 3.12
C GLN A 150 -6.83 -2.73 1.95
N ALA A 151 -6.91 -3.31 0.75
CA ALA A 151 -7.25 -2.63 -0.49
C ALA A 151 -8.62 -1.92 -0.46
N SER A 152 -9.55 -2.40 0.36
CA SER A 152 -10.88 -1.81 0.54
C SER A 152 -10.89 -0.63 1.52
N ALA A 153 -9.77 -0.34 2.17
CA ALA A 153 -9.64 0.79 3.10
C ALA A 153 -9.03 2.02 2.41
N ARG A 154 -9.44 3.20 2.86
CA ARG A 154 -8.94 4.49 2.37
C ARG A 154 -8.94 5.56 3.45
N CYS A 155 -8.15 6.62 3.24
CA CYS A 155 -8.06 7.74 4.19
C CYS A 155 -7.76 7.22 5.61
N VAL A 156 -6.67 6.46 5.74
CA VAL A 156 -6.25 5.89 7.01
C VAL A 156 -4.95 6.55 7.46
N THR A 157 -4.93 7.00 8.73
CA THR A 157 -3.73 7.50 9.38
C THR A 157 -3.28 6.52 10.46
N VAL A 158 -2.02 6.11 10.41
CA VAL A 158 -1.35 5.32 11.45
C VAL A 158 -0.21 6.18 11.99
N GLU A 159 -0.24 6.52 13.27
CA GLU A 159 0.75 7.45 13.82
C GLU A 159 1.15 7.13 15.25
N ASP A 160 2.40 7.48 15.60
CA ASP A 160 2.94 7.34 16.95
C ASP A 160 2.81 5.90 17.47
N CYS A 161 3.09 4.91 16.63
CA CYS A 161 2.97 3.49 16.96
C CYS A 161 4.34 2.81 17.04
N ILE A 162 4.44 1.83 17.92
CA ILE A 162 5.68 1.08 18.17
C ILE A 162 5.42 -0.41 18.02
N SER A 163 6.29 -1.13 17.30
CA SER A 163 6.25 -2.59 17.20
C SER A 163 7.60 -3.20 17.55
N THR A 164 7.60 -4.10 18.53
CA THR A 164 8.83 -4.72 19.03
C THR A 164 8.66 -6.24 19.21
N GLN A 165 9.79 -6.97 19.18
CA GLN A 165 9.89 -8.38 19.54
C GLN A 165 8.89 -9.28 18.76
N PRO A 166 8.81 -9.24 17.44
CA PRO A 166 7.92 -10.11 16.69
C PRO A 166 8.37 -11.58 16.83
N ILE A 167 7.42 -12.50 16.95
CA ILE A 167 7.67 -13.93 17.13
C ILE A 167 7.13 -14.70 15.92
N SER A 168 8.03 -15.27 15.12
CA SER A 168 7.71 -16.10 13.94
C SER A 168 8.98 -16.62 13.30
N GLU A 169 8.85 -17.46 12.28
CA GLU A 169 9.91 -17.65 11.29
C GLU A 169 10.23 -16.31 10.59
N ILE A 170 11.47 -16.20 10.06
CA ILE A 170 11.93 -15.01 9.36
C ILE A 170 11.84 -15.25 7.87
N GLY A 171 10.96 -14.53 7.19
CA GLY A 171 10.79 -14.62 5.75
C GLY A 171 9.35 -14.90 5.29
N GLY A 172 9.18 -15.07 4.00
CA GLY A 172 7.86 -15.19 3.40
C GLY A 172 7.02 -13.94 3.61
N GLN A 173 5.78 -14.10 4.06
CA GLN A 173 4.87 -12.99 4.36
C GLN A 173 4.80 -12.67 5.85
N ARG A 174 5.74 -13.15 6.64
CA ARG A 174 5.85 -12.85 8.06
C ARG A 174 6.51 -11.51 8.25
N ARG A 175 6.17 -10.86 9.36
CA ARG A 175 6.82 -9.62 9.80
C ARG A 175 6.80 -8.50 8.74
N TYR A 176 5.68 -8.37 8.02
CA TYR A 176 5.35 -7.16 7.26
C TYR A 176 4.68 -6.20 8.23
N THR A 177 5.49 -5.55 9.06
CA THR A 177 5.07 -4.94 10.33
C THR A 177 3.96 -3.91 10.13
N PHE A 178 4.21 -2.86 9.37
CA PHE A 178 3.21 -1.85 8.97
C PHE A 178 3.01 -1.94 7.46
N PHE A 179 1.87 -2.47 7.08
CA PHE A 179 1.62 -2.84 5.70
C PHE A 179 0.35 -2.22 5.13
N THR A 180 0.43 -1.72 3.92
CA THR A 180 -0.74 -1.21 3.20
C THR A 180 -0.80 -1.70 1.76
N ASN A 181 -1.99 -2.09 1.31
CA ASN A 181 -2.42 -2.14 -0.08
C ASN A 181 -3.68 -1.29 -0.30
N GLY A 182 -4.02 -0.46 0.67
CA GLY A 182 -5.06 0.55 0.59
C GLY A 182 -4.66 1.79 -0.22
N GLN A 183 -5.46 2.82 -0.14
CA GLN A 183 -5.20 4.09 -0.80
C GLN A 183 -5.42 5.28 0.12
N GLN A 184 -4.64 6.36 -0.10
CA GLN A 184 -4.68 7.56 0.76
C GLN A 184 -4.34 7.22 2.21
N THR A 185 -3.26 6.44 2.41
CA THR A 185 -2.79 6.04 3.73
C THR A 185 -1.57 6.84 4.14
N LEU A 186 -1.52 7.23 5.39
CA LEU A 186 -0.38 7.90 6.01
C LEU A 186 0.10 7.07 7.20
N PHE A 187 1.36 6.68 7.19
CA PHE A 187 2.07 6.13 8.33
C PHE A 187 3.11 7.15 8.76
N GLN A 188 3.01 7.66 9.98
CA GLN A 188 3.94 8.69 10.44
C GLN A 188 4.40 8.48 11.88
N ARG A 189 5.67 8.80 12.13
CA ARG A 189 6.32 8.65 13.45
C ARG A 189 6.17 7.24 14.00
N ILE A 190 6.52 6.26 13.15
CA ILE A 190 6.42 4.84 13.46
C ILE A 190 7.80 4.29 13.79
N TYR A 191 7.85 3.45 14.82
CA TYR A 191 9.03 2.69 15.19
C TYR A 191 8.75 1.19 15.08
N ALA A 192 9.66 0.44 14.46
CA ALA A 192 9.57 -1.00 14.33
C ALA A 192 10.91 -1.68 14.57
N GLU A 193 10.92 -2.86 15.16
CA GLU A 193 12.11 -3.69 15.35
C GLU A 193 11.93 -5.08 14.76
N GLU A 194 13.04 -5.63 14.24
CA GLU A 194 13.17 -7.03 13.82
C GLU A 194 12.12 -7.50 12.80
N GLY A 195 11.59 -6.59 12.01
CA GLY A 195 10.69 -6.95 10.91
C GLY A 195 11.41 -7.56 9.71
N TYR A 196 10.66 -8.21 8.83
CA TYR A 196 11.18 -8.64 7.54
C TYR A 196 11.02 -7.55 6.48
N HIS A 197 9.85 -6.88 6.48
CA HIS A 197 9.57 -5.65 5.71
C HIS A 197 8.78 -4.71 6.61
N ASP A 198 9.46 -3.90 7.41
CA ASP A 198 8.79 -3.10 8.45
C ASP A 198 7.81 -2.07 7.89
N PHE A 199 8.16 -1.41 6.78
CA PHE A 199 7.29 -0.45 6.10
C PHE A 199 7.05 -0.93 4.68
N ALA A 200 5.89 -1.53 4.44
CA ALA A 200 5.60 -2.21 3.18
C ALA A 200 4.34 -1.68 2.50
N VAL A 201 4.39 -1.60 1.17
CA VAL A 201 3.26 -1.26 0.30
C VAL A 201 3.32 -2.11 -0.96
N GLY A 202 2.19 -2.65 -1.40
CA GLY A 202 2.20 -3.54 -2.56
C GLY A 202 0.82 -3.97 -3.01
N TYR A 203 0.77 -5.07 -3.77
CA TYR A 203 -0.47 -5.69 -4.27
C TYR A 203 -1.37 -4.70 -5.02
N CYS A 204 -0.79 -3.95 -5.96
CA CYS A 204 -1.47 -2.93 -6.77
C CYS A 204 -2.04 -1.76 -5.96
N ALA A 205 -1.43 -1.42 -4.82
CA ALA A 205 -1.84 -0.28 -4.01
C ALA A 205 -1.97 1.00 -4.86
N ALA A 206 -3.14 1.59 -4.83
CA ALA A 206 -3.53 2.63 -5.79
C ALA A 206 -3.05 4.04 -5.43
N GLY A 207 -2.47 4.24 -4.26
CA GLY A 207 -1.95 5.54 -3.81
C GLY A 207 -2.93 6.73 -3.92
N PRO A 208 -2.50 7.90 -3.43
CA PRO A 208 -1.21 8.13 -2.77
C PRO A 208 -1.14 7.44 -1.41
N ASN A 209 0.05 6.95 -1.06
CA ASN A 209 0.35 6.41 0.26
C ASN A 209 1.67 6.98 0.75
N ALA A 210 1.84 7.19 2.05
CA ALA A 210 3.06 7.79 2.58
C ALA A 210 3.52 7.12 3.87
N PHE A 211 4.85 7.01 4.00
CA PHE A 211 5.56 6.70 5.24
C PHE A 211 6.45 7.90 5.57
N VAL A 212 6.25 8.51 6.72
CA VAL A 212 6.90 9.77 7.10
C VAL A 212 7.49 9.68 8.51
N GLN A 213 8.76 10.01 8.66
CA GLN A 213 9.45 9.96 9.97
C GLN A 213 9.36 8.57 10.61
N CYS A 214 9.67 7.53 9.85
CA CYS A 214 9.59 6.14 10.30
C CYS A 214 10.99 5.57 10.52
N GLU A 215 11.14 4.76 11.56
CA GLU A 215 12.42 4.12 11.93
C GLU A 215 12.24 2.61 12.08
N SER A 216 13.07 1.85 11.36
CA SER A 216 13.18 0.39 11.44
C SER A 216 14.55 0.02 12.02
N LYS A 217 14.58 -0.70 13.13
CA LYS A 217 15.78 -1.20 13.79
C LYS A 217 15.94 -2.71 13.62
N LEU A 218 17.17 -3.14 13.41
CA LEU A 218 17.53 -4.55 13.26
C LEU A 218 16.64 -5.33 12.26
N PRO A 219 16.22 -4.73 11.13
CA PRO A 219 15.37 -5.43 10.19
C PRO A 219 16.11 -6.59 9.51
N TYR A 220 15.41 -7.66 9.21
CA TYR A 220 15.99 -8.80 8.49
C TYR A 220 16.04 -8.61 6.98
N SER A 221 15.29 -7.65 6.43
CA SER A 221 15.25 -7.35 5.01
C SER A 221 14.87 -5.89 4.76
N PHE A 222 14.66 -5.52 3.51
CA PHE A 222 14.36 -4.16 3.09
C PHE A 222 12.94 -3.71 3.50
N SER A 223 12.74 -2.41 3.66
CA SER A 223 11.42 -1.76 3.61
C SER A 223 11.17 -1.17 2.22
N GLY A 224 9.90 -1.03 1.81
CA GLY A 224 9.55 -0.46 0.51
C GLY A 224 8.43 -1.18 -0.20
N THR A 225 8.55 -1.30 -1.53
CA THR A 225 7.52 -1.93 -2.36
C THR A 225 7.67 -3.45 -2.41
N VAL A 226 6.57 -4.17 -2.23
CA VAL A 226 6.52 -5.63 -2.21
C VAL A 226 5.50 -6.16 -3.21
N ASP A 227 5.68 -7.39 -3.67
CA ASP A 227 4.85 -8.16 -4.61
C ASP A 227 4.64 -7.44 -5.96
N SER A 228 3.54 -6.78 -6.14
CA SER A 228 3.11 -6.20 -7.42
C SER A 228 2.99 -4.68 -7.33
N TRP A 229 2.77 -4.07 -8.46
CA TRP A 229 2.72 -2.65 -8.71
C TRP A 229 2.08 -1.84 -7.57
N ALA A 230 2.81 -0.92 -6.98
CA ALA A 230 2.32 0.13 -6.10
C ALA A 230 2.63 1.48 -6.75
N SER A 231 1.71 2.41 -6.72
CA SER A 231 1.89 3.71 -7.37
C SER A 231 1.62 4.88 -6.42
N GLY A 232 2.39 5.97 -6.58
CA GLY A 232 2.23 7.18 -5.77
C GLY A 232 2.56 6.95 -4.29
N VAL A 233 3.73 6.37 -4.02
CA VAL A 233 4.22 6.14 -2.66
C VAL A 233 5.30 7.16 -2.33
N LEU A 234 5.18 7.78 -1.17
CA LEU A 234 6.19 8.66 -0.59
C LEU A 234 6.85 7.97 0.60
N PHE A 235 8.16 7.97 0.63
CA PHE A 235 8.96 7.69 1.83
C PHE A 235 9.75 8.94 2.16
N ASP A 236 9.44 9.60 3.27
CA ASP A 236 10.05 10.85 3.70
C ASP A 236 10.61 10.70 5.12
N ILE A 237 11.92 10.92 5.27
CA ILE A 237 12.62 10.72 6.55
C ILE A 237 12.40 9.29 7.09
N VAL A 238 12.60 8.27 6.24
CA VAL A 238 12.51 6.87 6.64
C VAL A 238 13.91 6.29 6.79
N ASN A 239 14.21 5.79 7.98
CA ASN A 239 15.45 5.11 8.29
C ASN A 239 15.24 3.59 8.39
N VAL A 240 16.07 2.82 7.70
CA VAL A 240 16.09 1.35 7.75
C VAL A 240 17.49 0.92 8.13
N ASP A 241 17.69 0.59 9.40
CA ASP A 241 19.02 0.36 9.98
C ASP A 241 19.64 -0.94 9.44
N GLY A 242 20.83 -0.84 8.86
CA GLY A 242 21.57 -1.99 8.30
C GLY A 242 20.96 -2.64 7.06
N ASN A 243 19.86 -2.10 6.51
CA ASN A 243 19.17 -2.61 5.34
C ASN A 243 18.77 -1.48 4.38
N ALA A 244 18.04 -1.83 3.32
CA ALA A 244 17.69 -0.90 2.24
C ALA A 244 16.24 -0.41 2.35
N LEU A 245 16.02 0.83 1.92
CA LEU A 245 14.74 1.27 1.42
C LEU A 245 14.70 0.95 -0.08
N ARG A 246 13.90 -0.04 -0.49
CA ARG A 246 13.98 -0.63 -1.82
C ARG A 246 12.75 -0.36 -2.67
N PHE A 247 13.02 0.07 -3.91
CA PHE A 247 12.01 0.25 -4.95
C PHE A 247 12.46 -0.54 -6.18
N SER A 248 11.73 -1.60 -6.52
CA SER A 248 12.06 -2.42 -7.68
C SER A 248 10.81 -3.09 -8.25
N ASN A 249 10.87 -3.40 -9.52
CA ASN A 249 9.82 -4.13 -10.22
C ASN A 249 10.03 -5.64 -10.24
N CYS A 250 10.75 -6.23 -9.29
CA CYS A 250 11.12 -7.66 -9.24
C CYS A 250 11.92 -8.18 -10.45
N VAL A 251 12.13 -7.40 -11.48
CA VAL A 251 12.96 -7.71 -12.65
C VAL A 251 14.22 -6.84 -12.60
N LYS A 252 15.35 -7.42 -12.85
CA LYS A 252 16.69 -6.84 -12.68
C LYS A 252 17.03 -5.63 -13.58
N PHE A 253 16.10 -4.86 -14.13
CA PHE A 253 16.41 -3.68 -14.96
C PHE A 253 15.43 -2.53 -14.79
N LEU A 254 16.01 -1.36 -14.55
CA LEU A 254 15.65 0.03 -14.81
C LEU A 254 14.22 0.32 -15.33
N PHE A 255 13.30 0.64 -14.44
CA PHE A 255 12.22 1.56 -14.77
C PHE A 255 11.85 2.42 -13.56
N HIS A 256 11.58 3.70 -13.83
CA HIS A 256 11.30 4.71 -12.84
C HIS A 256 9.89 4.54 -12.29
N PHE A 257 9.79 4.20 -11.02
CA PHE A 257 8.57 4.38 -10.27
C PHE A 257 8.46 5.84 -9.83
N ALA A 258 7.25 6.38 -9.80
CA ALA A 258 7.01 7.69 -9.20
C ALA A 258 7.06 7.57 -7.67
N VAL A 259 8.26 7.39 -7.15
CA VAL A 259 8.56 7.39 -5.72
C VAL A 259 9.42 8.61 -5.44
N LEU A 260 8.94 9.51 -4.61
CA LEU A 260 9.73 10.63 -4.14
C LEU A 260 10.41 10.22 -2.83
N VAL A 261 11.72 10.06 -2.86
CA VAL A 261 12.55 9.88 -1.66
C VAL A 261 13.20 11.22 -1.35
N LYS A 262 12.82 11.85 -0.25
CA LYS A 262 13.56 12.97 0.33
C LYS A 262 14.46 12.41 1.43
N LYS A 263 15.74 12.29 1.16
CA LYS A 263 16.76 12.07 2.19
C LYS A 263 17.32 13.43 2.58
N PHE A 264 17.03 13.90 3.76
CA PHE A 264 17.83 14.95 4.38
C PHE A 264 19.02 14.26 5.06
N LEU A 265 20.23 14.51 4.56
CA LEU A 265 21.45 14.25 5.31
C LEU A 265 21.55 15.36 6.36
N LEU A 266 21.51 14.99 7.63
CA LEU A 266 22.00 15.82 8.73
C LEU A 266 23.52 15.67 8.80
#